data_07fbb0b256c6237c051b8ffdff9f0572
#
_entry.id   07fbb0b256c6237c051b8ffdff9f0572
#
_cell.length_a   1.000
_cell.length_b   1.000
_cell.length_c   1.000
_cell.angle_alpha   90.00
_cell.angle_beta   90.00
_cell.angle_gamma   90.00
#
_symmetry.space_group_name_H-M   'P 1'
#
loop_
_entity.id
_entity.type
_entity.pdbx_description
1 polymer ?
#
loop_
_entity_poly.entity_id
_entity_poly.type
_entity_poly.pdbx_seq_one_letter_code
_entity_poly.pdbx_strand_id
1 'polypeptide(L)'
;MIIKKKSLFEEATVVLNDNDVRIIELFAGVGGFRIGFEKASSRFKTIWSNQWEPSTKRQDASIVYCNHFGPEGHVSEDIANIPSSEIPQAELLCAGFPCQDYSVATTLANSKGIEGKKGVLWWQIQRILQEKGDAAPRYLVLENVDRLLSSPAHQRGRDFAIILASLSDLGY
;
A
#
# COMPACT_ATOMS: atom_id res chain seq x y z
N MET A 1 23.63 9.35 -41.72
CA MET A 1 22.80 10.23 -40.86
C MET A 1 22.03 9.35 -39.91
N ILE A 2 22.51 9.20 -38.67
CA ILE A 2 21.90 8.33 -37.66
C ILE A 2 20.90 9.21 -36.87
N ILE A 3 19.59 8.98 -37.08
CA ILE A 3 18.54 9.65 -36.31
C ILE A 3 18.42 8.88 -34.99
N LYS A 4 18.99 9.40 -33.91
CA LYS A 4 18.70 8.95 -32.56
C LYS A 4 17.24 9.28 -32.22
N LYS A 5 16.40 8.26 -32.02
CA LYS A 5 15.08 8.43 -31.40
C LYS A 5 15.29 9.03 -30.01
N LYS A 6 14.87 10.27 -29.81
CA LYS A 6 14.82 10.90 -28.49
C LYS A 6 13.82 10.08 -27.65
N SER A 7 14.27 9.51 -26.54
CA SER A 7 13.39 8.90 -25.55
C SER A 7 12.41 9.98 -25.07
N LEU A 8 11.12 9.72 -25.19
CA LEU A 8 10.04 10.64 -24.78
C LEU A 8 9.83 10.65 -23.26
N PHE A 9 10.63 9.90 -22.52
CA PHE A 9 10.61 9.88 -21.06
C PHE A 9 11.97 10.39 -20.58
N GLU A 10 12.07 11.68 -20.28
CA GLU A 10 13.05 12.14 -19.31
C GLU A 10 12.68 11.46 -17.98
N GLU A 11 13.65 10.75 -17.39
CA GLU A 11 13.49 10.17 -16.05
C GLU A 11 13.10 11.30 -15.09
N ALA A 12 11.84 11.33 -14.71
CA ALA A 12 11.34 12.27 -13.73
C ALA A 12 11.82 11.83 -12.34
N THR A 13 13.09 12.08 -12.06
CA THR A 13 13.64 11.90 -10.71
C THR A 13 12.87 12.80 -9.77
N VAL A 14 12.15 12.23 -8.80
CA VAL A 14 11.45 13.00 -7.78
C VAL A 14 12.48 13.77 -6.96
N VAL A 15 12.55 15.08 -7.15
CA VAL A 15 13.41 15.95 -6.36
C VAL A 15 12.73 16.20 -5.02
N LEU A 16 13.35 15.74 -3.93
CA LEU A 16 12.85 15.89 -2.56
C LEU A 16 13.51 17.08 -1.87
N ASN A 17 12.70 17.84 -1.11
CA ASN A 17 13.14 18.90 -0.23
C ASN A 17 12.90 18.48 1.23
N ASP A 18 13.57 19.12 2.19
CA ASP A 18 13.47 18.81 3.62
C ASP A 18 12.05 18.94 4.19
N ASN A 19 11.20 19.75 3.54
CA ASN A 19 9.81 19.98 3.94
C ASN A 19 8.80 19.08 3.22
N ASP A 20 9.25 18.18 2.33
CA ASP A 20 8.34 17.28 1.63
C ASP A 20 7.88 16.14 2.54
N VAL A 21 6.66 15.70 2.31
CA VAL A 21 6.06 14.53 2.97
C VAL A 21 6.14 13.37 1.99
N ARG A 22 7.05 12.45 2.25
CA ARG A 22 7.22 11.25 1.43
C ARG A 22 6.09 10.27 1.71
N ILE A 23 5.53 9.73 0.66
CA ILE A 23 4.40 8.80 0.70
C ILE A 23 4.82 7.47 0.09
N ILE A 24 4.47 6.39 0.79
CA ILE A 24 4.41 5.05 0.22
C ILE A 24 2.95 4.65 0.04
N GLU A 25 2.60 4.12 -1.13
CA GLU A 25 1.23 3.77 -1.50
C GLU A 25 1.11 2.27 -1.73
N LEU A 26 0.33 1.57 -0.89
CA LEU A 26 0.04 0.15 -1.03
C LEU A 26 -1.32 -0.05 -1.67
N PHE A 27 -1.41 -1.06 -2.54
CA PHE A 27 -2.64 -1.36 -3.28
C PHE A 27 -3.14 -0.15 -4.08
N ALA A 28 -2.20 0.50 -4.76
CA ALA A 28 -2.35 1.83 -5.35
C ALA A 28 -3.47 1.93 -6.42
N GLY A 29 -3.95 0.80 -6.94
CA GLY A 29 -4.91 0.79 -8.04
C GLY A 29 -4.37 1.57 -9.23
N VAL A 30 -5.11 2.58 -9.66
CA VAL A 30 -4.73 3.50 -10.75
C VAL A 30 -4.18 4.84 -10.23
N GLY A 31 -3.87 4.95 -8.91
CA GLY A 31 -3.24 6.12 -8.32
C GLY A 31 -4.18 7.19 -7.77
N GLY A 32 -5.35 6.79 -7.26
CA GLY A 32 -6.33 7.72 -6.70
C GLY A 32 -5.80 8.53 -5.53
N PHE A 33 -5.11 7.92 -4.59
CA PHE A 33 -4.45 8.60 -3.45
C PHE A 33 -3.38 9.57 -3.92
N ARG A 34 -2.50 9.13 -4.83
CA ARG A 34 -1.45 9.98 -5.37
C ARG A 34 -2.01 11.26 -5.99
N ILE A 35 -3.03 11.14 -6.84
CA ILE A 35 -3.70 12.31 -7.43
C ILE A 35 -4.28 13.22 -6.34
N GLY A 36 -4.91 12.65 -5.32
CA GLY A 36 -5.51 13.40 -4.22
C GLY A 36 -4.47 14.19 -3.41
N PHE A 37 -3.40 13.54 -3.01
CA PHE A 37 -2.32 14.16 -2.23
C PHE A 37 -1.57 15.23 -3.04
N GLU A 38 -1.15 14.92 -4.27
CA GLU A 38 -0.42 15.87 -5.13
C GLU A 38 -1.26 17.12 -5.48
N LYS A 39 -2.59 16.97 -5.60
CA LYS A 39 -3.50 18.11 -5.74
C LYS A 39 -3.68 18.91 -4.47
N ALA A 40 -3.63 18.27 -3.31
CA ALA A 40 -3.78 18.95 -2.02
C ALA A 40 -2.57 19.83 -1.69
N SER A 41 -1.36 19.39 -1.99
CA SER A 41 -0.14 20.17 -1.81
C SER A 41 1.02 19.60 -2.60
N SER A 42 1.85 20.49 -3.17
CA SER A 42 3.10 20.11 -3.83
C SER A 42 4.15 19.50 -2.89
N ARG A 43 3.93 19.58 -1.57
CA ARG A 43 4.78 18.95 -0.56
C ARG A 43 4.59 17.43 -0.45
N PHE A 44 3.46 16.91 -0.88
CA PHE A 44 3.21 15.47 -0.91
C PHE A 44 3.91 14.83 -2.11
N LYS A 45 4.78 13.87 -1.84
CA LYS A 45 5.59 13.17 -2.85
C LYS A 45 5.44 11.67 -2.70
N THR A 46 4.71 11.03 -3.60
CA THR A 46 4.69 9.58 -3.67
C THR A 46 6.02 9.08 -4.23
N ILE A 47 6.82 8.45 -3.37
CA ILE A 47 8.17 7.98 -3.71
C ILE A 47 8.21 6.48 -4.01
N TRP A 48 7.18 5.75 -3.61
CA TRP A 48 7.06 4.32 -3.83
C TRP A 48 5.59 3.90 -3.85
N SER A 49 5.27 2.95 -4.69
CA SER A 49 3.91 2.40 -4.80
C SER A 49 3.94 0.93 -5.17
N ASN A 50 2.92 0.20 -4.72
CA ASN A 50 2.73 -1.19 -5.07
C ASN A 50 1.30 -1.44 -5.53
N GLN A 51 1.17 -2.15 -6.65
CA GLN A 51 -0.11 -2.64 -7.15
C GLN A 51 0.08 -3.98 -7.83
N TRP A 52 -0.66 -4.99 -7.36
CA TRP A 52 -0.65 -6.32 -7.96
C TRP A 52 -1.99 -7.03 -7.75
N GLU A 53 -2.45 -7.73 -8.79
CA GLU A 53 -3.70 -8.48 -8.80
C GLU A 53 -3.45 -9.98 -9.03
N PRO A 54 -3.70 -10.84 -8.02
CA PRO A 54 -3.39 -12.26 -8.10
C PRO A 54 -4.24 -13.02 -9.13
N SER A 55 -5.42 -12.51 -9.45
CA SER A 55 -6.41 -13.17 -10.30
C SER A 55 -6.17 -12.97 -11.80
N THR A 56 -5.28 -12.05 -12.18
CA THR A 56 -5.05 -11.68 -13.57
C THR A 56 -3.59 -11.86 -13.98
N LYS A 57 -3.37 -12.32 -15.23
CA LYS A 57 -2.02 -12.36 -15.81
C LYS A 57 -1.53 -10.97 -16.22
N ARG A 58 -2.45 -10.10 -16.64
CA ARG A 58 -2.16 -8.74 -17.07
C ARG A 58 -2.53 -7.79 -15.95
N GLN A 59 -1.54 -7.03 -15.50
CA GLN A 59 -1.68 -6.08 -14.39
C GLN A 59 -2.17 -4.72 -14.90
N ASP A 60 -3.44 -4.64 -15.31
CA ASP A 60 -3.99 -3.45 -15.98
C ASP A 60 -3.96 -2.21 -15.12
N ALA A 61 -4.27 -2.31 -13.83
CA ALA A 61 -4.21 -1.18 -12.90
C ALA A 61 -2.77 -0.64 -12.78
N SER A 62 -1.79 -1.52 -12.62
CA SER A 62 -0.37 -1.17 -12.58
C SER A 62 0.10 -0.52 -13.88
N ILE A 63 -0.34 -1.04 -15.04
CA ILE A 63 -0.04 -0.46 -16.36
C ILE A 63 -0.59 0.97 -16.47
N VAL A 64 -1.85 1.19 -16.05
CA VAL A 64 -2.48 2.51 -16.04
C VAL A 64 -1.74 3.46 -15.11
N TYR A 65 -1.36 3.00 -13.90
CA TYR A 65 -0.58 3.76 -12.96
C TYR A 65 0.75 4.24 -13.57
N CYS A 66 1.53 3.30 -14.14
CA CYS A 66 2.81 3.63 -14.77
C CYS A 66 2.67 4.55 -15.98
N ASN A 67 1.61 4.38 -16.79
CA ASN A 67 1.36 5.26 -17.93
C ASN A 67 1.06 6.71 -17.51
N HIS A 68 0.52 6.91 -16.31
CA HIS A 68 0.15 8.23 -15.82
C HIS A 68 1.29 8.90 -15.03
N PHE A 69 2.00 8.14 -14.19
CA PHE A 69 2.98 8.68 -13.23
C PHE A 69 4.43 8.31 -13.56
N GLY A 70 4.66 7.44 -14.53
CA GLY A 70 5.97 6.81 -14.76
C GLY A 70 6.13 5.51 -13.96
N PRO A 71 7.09 4.67 -14.34
CA PRO A 71 7.37 3.39 -13.68
C PRO A 71 8.27 3.53 -12.44
N GLU A 72 8.87 4.70 -12.21
CA GLU A 72 9.86 4.92 -11.15
C GLU A 72 9.22 4.75 -9.78
N GLY A 73 9.81 3.87 -8.96
CA GLY A 73 9.31 3.56 -7.63
C GLY A 73 7.99 2.78 -7.61
N HIS A 74 7.52 2.29 -8.77
CA HIS A 74 6.34 1.43 -8.84
C HIS A 74 6.71 -0.04 -8.94
N VAL A 75 6.11 -0.87 -8.08
CA VAL A 75 6.36 -2.32 -8.02
C VAL A 75 5.05 -3.08 -8.30
N SER A 76 5.08 -3.92 -9.33
CA SER A 76 3.95 -4.78 -9.70
C SER A 76 4.23 -6.24 -9.33
N GLU A 77 4.24 -6.50 -8.01
CA GLU A 77 4.49 -7.81 -7.42
C GLU A 77 3.61 -7.98 -6.17
N ASP A 78 3.37 -9.25 -5.78
CA ASP A 78 2.65 -9.55 -4.54
C ASP A 78 3.41 -8.95 -3.35
N ILE A 79 2.74 -8.06 -2.62
CA ILE A 79 3.32 -7.39 -1.45
C ILE A 79 3.83 -8.36 -0.39
N ALA A 80 3.30 -9.58 -0.34
CA ALA A 80 3.77 -10.62 0.56
C ALA A 80 5.19 -11.10 0.25
N ASN A 81 5.66 -10.93 -0.99
CA ASN A 81 6.99 -11.30 -1.42
C ASN A 81 8.02 -10.17 -1.27
N ILE A 82 7.57 -8.94 -1.03
CA ILE A 82 8.43 -7.77 -0.94
C ILE A 82 8.93 -7.60 0.50
N PRO A 83 10.25 -7.72 0.74
CA PRO A 83 10.84 -7.41 2.05
C PRO A 83 10.58 -5.96 2.46
N SER A 84 10.28 -5.70 3.73
CA SER A 84 10.06 -4.33 4.21
C SER A 84 11.29 -3.43 4.06
N SER A 85 12.48 -4.03 4.00
CA SER A 85 13.75 -3.33 3.75
C SER A 85 13.86 -2.75 2.34
N GLU A 86 13.12 -3.27 1.37
CA GLU A 86 13.06 -2.76 -0.01
C GLU A 86 12.03 -1.63 -0.16
N ILE A 87 11.15 -1.46 0.81
CA ILE A 87 10.19 -0.37 0.86
C ILE A 87 10.87 0.84 1.50
N PRO A 88 10.97 1.98 0.82
CA PRO A 88 11.70 3.14 1.36
C PRO A 88 11.07 3.69 2.64
N GLN A 89 11.85 4.46 3.39
CA GLN A 89 11.34 5.20 4.54
C GLN A 89 10.49 6.39 4.07
N ALA A 90 9.35 6.60 4.69
CA ALA A 90 8.40 7.66 4.37
C ALA A 90 7.69 8.17 5.62
N GLU A 91 7.14 9.36 5.56
CA GLU A 91 6.35 9.96 6.65
C GLU A 91 4.91 9.45 6.66
N LEU A 92 4.39 9.07 5.49
CA LEU A 92 3.00 8.67 5.33
C LEU A 92 2.90 7.37 4.52
N LEU A 93 2.08 6.44 5.01
CA LEU A 93 1.62 5.28 4.26
C LEU A 93 0.15 5.46 3.95
N CYS A 94 -0.22 5.31 2.68
CA CYS A 94 -1.61 5.18 2.29
C CYS A 94 -1.90 3.81 1.68
N ALA A 95 -3.09 3.27 1.95
CA ALA A 95 -3.50 1.97 1.47
C ALA A 95 -5.03 1.85 1.33
N GLY A 96 -5.49 1.51 0.12
CA GLY A 96 -6.86 1.09 -0.15
C GLY A 96 -6.93 -0.42 -0.29
N PHE A 97 -7.03 -1.14 0.83
CA PHE A 97 -6.97 -2.59 0.81
C PHE A 97 -8.35 -3.23 0.63
N PRO A 98 -8.48 -4.22 -0.28
CA PRO A 98 -9.78 -4.81 -0.59
C PRO A 98 -10.38 -5.59 0.58
N CYS A 99 -11.72 -5.53 0.68
CA CYS A 99 -12.54 -6.14 1.73
C CYS A 99 -12.86 -7.63 1.45
N GLN A 100 -12.27 -8.26 0.44
CA GLN A 100 -12.83 -9.49 -0.14
C GLN A 100 -12.68 -10.77 0.70
N ASP A 101 -11.85 -10.80 1.75
CA ASP A 101 -11.65 -12.00 2.58
C ASP A 101 -11.52 -11.70 4.08
N TYR A 102 -12.40 -10.87 4.65
CA TYR A 102 -12.43 -10.68 6.10
C TYR A 102 -12.98 -11.92 6.84
N SER A 103 -12.21 -12.96 6.81
CA SER A 103 -12.19 -13.96 7.88
C SER A 103 -10.96 -13.70 8.76
N VAL A 104 -10.81 -12.46 9.24
CA VAL A 104 -9.77 -12.09 10.21
C VAL A 104 -9.85 -13.00 11.45
N ALA A 105 -11.06 -13.41 11.80
CA ALA A 105 -11.35 -14.34 12.88
C ALA A 105 -10.76 -15.74 12.73
N THR A 106 -10.67 -16.25 11.50
CA THR A 106 -10.13 -17.58 11.25
C THR A 106 -8.62 -17.61 11.45
N THR A 107 -7.93 -16.51 11.19
CA THR A 107 -6.48 -16.41 11.33
C THR A 107 -6.05 -16.32 12.80
N LEU A 108 -6.84 -15.65 13.67
CA LEU A 108 -6.58 -15.57 15.12
C LEU A 108 -6.92 -16.87 15.85
N ALA A 109 -7.98 -17.58 15.44
CA ALA A 109 -8.34 -18.87 16.04
C ALA A 109 -7.39 -20.00 15.70
N ASN A 110 -6.65 -19.90 14.59
CA ASN A 110 -5.66 -20.85 14.11
C ASN A 110 -4.21 -20.37 14.29
N SER A 111 -3.89 -19.71 15.37
CA SER A 111 -2.54 -19.19 15.70
C SER A 111 -1.46 -20.28 15.88
N LYS A 112 -1.54 -21.36 15.12
CA LYS A 112 -0.46 -22.32 14.86
C LYS A 112 0.22 -21.97 13.54
N GLY A 113 1.09 -20.99 13.56
CA GLY A 113 2.01 -20.72 12.47
C GLY A 113 1.35 -20.08 11.24
N ILE A 114 2.05 -19.15 10.68
CA ILE A 114 1.77 -18.44 9.41
C ILE A 114 1.97 -19.42 8.24
N GLU A 115 1.22 -20.51 8.23
CA GLU A 115 1.15 -21.43 7.10
C GLU A 115 -0.30 -21.52 6.65
N GLY A 116 -0.68 -20.73 5.66
CA GLY A 116 -1.92 -20.99 4.99
C GLY A 116 -2.64 -19.81 4.40
N LYS A 117 -2.63 -19.77 3.08
CA LYS A 117 -3.57 -19.11 2.18
C LYS A 117 -3.64 -17.59 2.34
N LYS A 118 -2.89 -16.91 1.43
CA LYS A 118 -3.07 -15.53 0.96
C LYS A 118 -3.66 -14.61 2.02
N GLY A 119 -2.80 -14.18 2.93
CA GLY A 119 -3.15 -13.40 4.09
C GLY A 119 -3.98 -12.20 3.71
N VAL A 120 -4.97 -11.92 4.51
CA VAL A 120 -5.70 -10.66 4.47
C VAL A 120 -4.69 -9.54 4.31
N LEU A 121 -4.83 -8.70 3.28
CA LEU A 121 -3.85 -7.66 2.92
C LEU A 121 -3.56 -6.70 4.09
N TRP A 122 -4.48 -6.60 5.05
CA TRP A 122 -4.25 -5.92 6.32
C TRP A 122 -2.99 -6.42 7.04
N TRP A 123 -2.78 -7.73 7.11
CA TRP A 123 -1.60 -8.30 7.79
C TRP A 123 -0.29 -7.97 7.10
N GLN A 124 -0.31 -7.68 5.79
CA GLN A 124 0.86 -7.19 5.09
C GLN A 124 1.17 -5.74 5.48
N ILE A 125 0.15 -4.90 5.66
CA ILE A 125 0.34 -3.56 6.21
C ILE A 125 0.95 -3.65 7.61
N GLN A 126 0.34 -4.45 8.50
CA GLN A 126 0.84 -4.65 9.87
C GLN A 126 2.29 -5.17 9.87
N ARG A 127 2.60 -6.19 9.05
CA ARG A 127 3.96 -6.73 8.91
C ARG A 127 4.96 -5.63 8.55
N ILE A 128 4.66 -4.84 7.52
CA ILE A 128 5.53 -3.76 7.07
C ILE A 128 5.77 -2.75 8.18
N LEU A 129 4.73 -2.32 8.89
CA LEU A 129 4.83 -1.37 9.99
C LEU A 129 5.66 -1.94 11.15
N GLN A 130 5.42 -3.21 11.53
CA GLN A 130 6.14 -3.89 12.59
C GLN A 130 7.62 -4.10 12.26
N GLU A 131 7.93 -4.56 11.04
CA GLU A 131 9.31 -4.79 10.60
C GLU A 131 10.12 -3.50 10.44
N LYS A 132 9.45 -2.38 10.11
CA LYS A 132 10.09 -1.07 10.06
C LYS A 132 10.37 -0.47 11.44
N GLY A 133 9.65 -0.85 12.48
CA GLY A 133 9.86 -0.35 13.83
C GLY A 133 9.90 1.19 13.90
N ASP A 134 10.97 1.77 14.43
CA ASP A 134 11.16 3.22 14.56
C ASP A 134 11.21 3.96 13.20
N ALA A 135 11.47 3.23 12.11
CA ALA A 135 11.47 3.78 10.74
C ALA A 135 10.09 3.68 10.06
N ALA A 136 9.06 3.20 10.77
CA ALA A 136 7.70 3.12 10.24
C ALA A 136 7.13 4.51 9.93
N PRO A 137 6.25 4.64 8.93
CA PRO A 137 5.56 5.88 8.63
C PRO A 137 4.84 6.45 9.85
N ARG A 138 4.99 7.74 10.10
CA ARG A 138 4.38 8.42 11.24
C ARG A 138 2.86 8.57 11.10
N TYR A 139 2.39 8.61 9.85
CA TYR A 139 0.98 8.82 9.51
C TYR A 139 0.49 7.68 8.62
N LEU A 140 -0.76 7.27 8.87
CA LEU A 140 -1.46 6.26 8.06
C LEU A 140 -2.75 6.86 7.52
N VAL A 141 -3.00 6.65 6.24
CA VAL A 141 -4.30 6.92 5.61
C VAL A 141 -4.80 5.62 4.99
N LEU A 142 -5.80 5.03 5.62
CA LEU A 142 -6.34 3.73 5.26
C LEU A 142 -7.76 3.91 4.73
N GLU A 143 -8.01 3.42 3.52
CA GLU A 143 -9.33 3.44 2.90
C GLU A 143 -9.91 2.03 2.89
N ASN A 144 -11.19 1.93 3.18
CA ASN A 144 -11.94 0.70 3.02
C ASN A 144 -13.43 0.98 2.87
N VAL A 145 -14.19 -0.03 2.44
CA VAL A 145 -15.64 0.10 2.32
C VAL A 145 -16.33 0.09 3.71
N ASP A 146 -17.48 0.72 3.83
CA ASP A 146 -18.28 0.80 5.05
C ASP A 146 -18.66 -0.58 5.63
N ARG A 147 -18.70 -1.59 4.77
CA ARG A 147 -18.95 -2.99 5.17
C ARG A 147 -17.94 -3.50 6.20
N LEU A 148 -16.72 -2.97 6.24
CA LEU A 148 -15.74 -3.30 7.28
C LEU A 148 -16.29 -3.03 8.70
N LEU A 149 -17.05 -1.96 8.88
CA LEU A 149 -17.67 -1.60 10.17
C LEU A 149 -18.76 -2.58 10.64
N SER A 150 -19.23 -3.43 9.73
CA SER A 150 -20.26 -4.43 10.02
C SER A 150 -19.79 -5.88 9.83
N SER A 151 -18.51 -6.08 9.54
CA SER A 151 -17.91 -7.40 9.35
C SER A 151 -17.36 -7.98 10.65
N PRO A 152 -17.44 -9.32 10.85
CA PRO A 152 -18.27 -10.26 10.11
C PRO A 152 -19.73 -10.17 10.54
N ALA A 153 -20.67 -10.67 9.72
CA ALA A 153 -22.10 -10.48 9.95
C ALA A 153 -22.61 -10.95 11.33
N HIS A 154 -21.98 -12.00 11.89
CA HIS A 154 -22.35 -12.57 13.22
C HIS A 154 -21.61 -11.90 14.39
N GLN A 155 -20.63 -11.04 14.14
CA GLN A 155 -19.87 -10.28 15.15
C GLN A 155 -19.53 -8.89 14.58
N ARG A 156 -20.56 -8.08 14.37
CA ARG A 156 -20.47 -6.77 13.73
C ARG A 156 -19.38 -5.89 14.37
N GLY A 157 -18.49 -5.35 13.53
CA GLY A 157 -17.42 -4.47 13.94
C GLY A 157 -16.14 -5.17 14.46
N ARG A 158 -16.15 -6.50 14.59
CA ARG A 158 -14.99 -7.24 15.11
C ARG A 158 -13.74 -7.04 14.25
N ASP A 159 -13.88 -7.11 12.92
CA ASP A 159 -12.73 -6.99 12.03
C ASP A 159 -12.10 -5.59 12.13
N PHE A 160 -12.93 -4.56 12.21
CA PHE A 160 -12.47 -3.19 12.42
C PHE A 160 -11.81 -3.01 13.80
N ALA A 161 -12.38 -3.61 14.85
CA ALA A 161 -11.79 -3.57 16.19
C ALA A 161 -10.40 -4.25 16.24
N ILE A 162 -10.20 -5.34 15.49
CA ILE A 162 -8.89 -6.01 15.38
C ILE A 162 -7.88 -5.11 14.68
N ILE A 163 -8.28 -4.43 13.61
CA ILE A 163 -7.42 -3.44 12.92
C ILE A 163 -6.99 -2.35 13.90
N LEU A 164 -7.93 -1.75 14.63
CA LEU A 164 -7.63 -0.71 15.62
C LEU A 164 -6.73 -1.21 16.75
N ALA A 165 -7.00 -2.41 17.28
CA ALA A 165 -6.16 -2.99 18.31
C ALA A 165 -4.72 -3.21 17.83
N SER A 166 -4.57 -3.79 16.62
CA SER A 166 -3.23 -4.01 16.06
C SER A 166 -2.46 -2.72 15.75
N LEU A 167 -3.15 -1.63 15.37
CA LEU A 167 -2.54 -0.31 15.23
C LEU A 167 -2.13 0.26 16.60
N SER A 168 -2.98 0.13 17.61
CA SER A 168 -2.65 0.56 18.98
C SER A 168 -1.44 -0.18 19.55
N ASP A 169 -1.31 -1.48 19.28
CA ASP A 169 -0.14 -2.28 19.67
C ASP A 169 1.16 -1.82 18.99
N LEU A 170 1.04 -1.20 17.80
CA LEU A 170 2.15 -0.61 17.06
C LEU A 170 2.41 0.87 17.41
N GLY A 171 1.62 1.46 18.32
CA GLY A 171 1.80 2.84 18.79
C GLY A 171 1.09 3.93 17.99
N TYR A 172 0.11 3.56 17.15
CA TYR A 172 -0.72 4.51 16.39
C TYR A 172 -1.99 4.90 17.15
#